data_f7e77d2f60b2b0b71d432f52382b0d4e
#
_entry.id   f7e77d2f60b2b0b71d432f52382b0d4e
#
_cell.length_a   1.000
_cell.length_b   1.000
_cell.length_c   1.000
_cell.angle_alpha   90.00
_cell.angle_beta   90.00
_cell.angle_gamma   90.00
#
_symmetry.space_group_name_H-M   'P 1'
#
loop_
_entity.id
_entity.type
_entity.pdbx_description
1 polymer ?
#
loop_
_entity_poly.entity_id
_entity_poly.type
_entity_poly.pdbx_seq_one_letter_code
_entity_poly.pdbx_strand_id
1 'polypeptide(L)'
;MQINISRFGILFIALIWLVPSMSMAQQLDPILKELISKGLDKSHRINVHDLDTEQAKVDQSLAKAVLLPKVTFNGSFTRLDDDITFDDDTQNLLIATQKLLIKEAVGIPFNDPFPGNIPLTEVANLQDQNILKSSVDLDWVLFSGLEVTNAIRASKHKEASLNYVGNAEKDKIALTIIETYDKLALVYASKRVLTTSENYLNEQEFYVKKAIENGLATPISRKKIELAQQQLASKALEFNHNKTVLIEVLHQLTGENRENLTLLHPQLQSLSTALVSNTEKRNEIRALEEAEKASLYKSKMEKSNFIPKLALKGHYEFIEDDLSLLDPKWFVGAGIKWNVFDGFQSHLKSKKSIIESQKYREQIEEAEEMIALSIIEAQLTYESSLQNTKIVQKEIDLASATYNMVDKQFKNNLASINDVLDALTDLEKAHFKLQESFFGQRRSIANLLHAKGILTAFYN
;
A
#
# COMPACT_ATOMS: atom_id res chain seq x y z
N MET A 1 -56.11 -51.86 -54.87
CA MET A 1 -54.67 -51.83 -54.64
C MET A 1 -54.30 -50.45 -54.04
N GLN A 2 -54.21 -50.44 -52.75
CA GLN A 2 -54.03 -49.22 -52.00
C GLN A 2 -52.56 -48.98 -51.77
N ILE A 3 -52.09 -47.80 -52.09
CA ILE A 3 -50.74 -47.31 -51.72
C ILE A 3 -50.89 -46.19 -50.67
N ASN A 4 -50.41 -46.56 -49.54
CA ASN A 4 -50.34 -45.65 -48.34
C ASN A 4 -49.19 -44.67 -48.52
N ILE A 5 -49.46 -43.35 -48.51
CA ILE A 5 -48.41 -42.32 -48.48
C ILE A 5 -48.33 -41.80 -47.03
N SER A 6 -47.23 -42.15 -46.43
CA SER A 6 -46.85 -41.71 -45.04
C SER A 6 -46.55 -40.23 -45.01
N ARG A 7 -47.07 -39.59 -43.94
CA ARG A 7 -46.88 -38.19 -43.54
C ARG A 7 -45.41 -37.93 -43.14
N PHE A 8 -44.67 -37.15 -43.91
CA PHE A 8 -43.41 -36.52 -43.47
C PHE A 8 -43.73 -35.25 -42.72
N GLY A 9 -43.61 -35.30 -41.39
CA GLY A 9 -43.69 -34.12 -40.51
C GLY A 9 -42.42 -33.30 -40.66
N ILE A 10 -42.53 -32.08 -41.18
CA ILE A 10 -41.46 -31.09 -41.19
C ILE A 10 -41.35 -30.53 -39.78
N LEU A 11 -40.32 -30.97 -39.04
CA LEU A 11 -39.93 -30.42 -37.76
C LEU A 11 -39.15 -29.12 -38.02
N PHE A 12 -39.82 -27.97 -37.94
CA PHE A 12 -39.17 -26.65 -37.91
C PHE A 12 -38.49 -26.48 -36.56
N ILE A 13 -37.18 -26.79 -36.50
CA ILE A 13 -36.33 -26.44 -35.38
C ILE A 13 -36.11 -24.94 -35.44
N ALA A 14 -36.90 -24.18 -34.67
CA ALA A 14 -36.61 -22.79 -34.35
C ALA A 14 -35.34 -22.75 -33.53
N LEU A 15 -34.21 -22.54 -34.17
CA LEU A 15 -32.93 -22.23 -33.53
C LEU A 15 -33.05 -20.81 -32.95
N ILE A 16 -33.54 -20.71 -31.74
CA ILE A 16 -33.50 -19.45 -30.96
C ILE A 16 -32.01 -19.14 -30.75
N TRP A 17 -31.49 -18.22 -31.52
CA TRP A 17 -30.24 -17.55 -31.24
C TRP A 17 -30.36 -16.92 -29.87
N LEU A 18 -29.89 -17.58 -28.82
CA LEU A 18 -29.53 -16.95 -27.60
C LEU A 18 -28.31 -16.06 -27.92
N VAL A 19 -28.57 -14.85 -28.39
CA VAL A 19 -27.60 -13.78 -28.34
C VAL A 19 -27.41 -13.54 -26.82
N PRO A 20 -26.24 -13.83 -26.23
CA PRO A 20 -26.01 -13.34 -24.88
C PRO A 20 -26.13 -11.85 -25.01
N SER A 21 -27.16 -11.28 -24.38
CA SER A 21 -27.20 -9.85 -24.10
C SER A 21 -25.95 -9.59 -23.27
N MET A 22 -24.84 -9.28 -23.96
CA MET A 22 -23.71 -8.62 -23.31
C MET A 22 -24.34 -7.36 -22.70
N SER A 23 -24.66 -7.47 -21.42
CA SER A 23 -24.87 -6.32 -20.58
C SER A 23 -23.64 -5.45 -20.84
N MET A 24 -23.83 -4.36 -21.60
CA MET A 24 -22.81 -3.33 -21.71
C MET A 24 -22.71 -2.74 -20.29
N ALA A 25 -21.89 -3.39 -19.47
CA ALA A 25 -21.31 -2.73 -18.32
C ALA A 25 -20.70 -1.47 -18.90
N GLN A 26 -21.23 -0.34 -18.54
CA GLN A 26 -20.78 0.96 -19.05
C GLN A 26 -19.32 1.08 -18.61
N GLN A 27 -18.42 0.77 -19.53
CA GLN A 27 -16.98 0.81 -19.29
C GLN A 27 -16.59 2.23 -18.94
N LEU A 28 -15.70 2.36 -17.98
CA LEU A 28 -15.04 3.64 -17.67
C LEU A 28 -14.47 4.21 -18.98
N ASP A 29 -14.50 5.54 -19.08
CA ASP A 29 -13.81 6.24 -20.16
C ASP A 29 -12.36 5.69 -20.29
N PRO A 30 -11.95 5.21 -21.48
CA PRO A 30 -10.61 4.67 -21.69
C PRO A 30 -9.50 5.63 -21.23
N ILE A 31 -9.72 6.94 -21.39
CA ILE A 31 -8.78 7.97 -20.93
C ILE A 31 -8.67 7.94 -19.40
N LEU A 32 -9.80 7.82 -18.70
CA LEU A 32 -9.80 7.75 -17.25
C LEU A 32 -9.08 6.49 -16.73
N LYS A 33 -9.25 5.35 -17.39
CA LYS A 33 -8.49 4.12 -17.09
C LYS A 33 -6.99 4.33 -17.22
N GLU A 34 -6.55 4.95 -18.32
CA GLU A 34 -5.15 5.28 -18.55
C GLU A 34 -4.60 6.22 -17.46
N LEU A 35 -5.36 7.25 -17.09
CA LEU A 35 -4.98 8.19 -16.03
C LEU A 35 -4.86 7.48 -14.66
N ILE A 36 -5.76 6.54 -14.35
CA ILE A 36 -5.67 5.74 -13.12
C ILE A 36 -4.38 4.89 -13.16
N SER A 37 -4.12 4.17 -14.24
CA SER A 37 -2.88 3.37 -14.36
C SER A 37 -1.63 4.22 -14.15
N LYS A 38 -1.52 5.35 -14.85
CA LYS A 38 -0.40 6.30 -14.68
C LYS A 38 -0.28 6.82 -13.24
N GLY A 39 -1.41 7.10 -12.59
CA GLY A 39 -1.42 7.58 -11.21
C GLY A 39 -0.98 6.50 -10.21
N LEU A 40 -1.36 5.25 -10.43
CA LEU A 40 -0.91 4.13 -9.61
C LEU A 40 0.62 3.92 -9.76
N ASP A 41 1.13 3.98 -11.00
CA ASP A 41 2.57 3.80 -11.28
C ASP A 41 3.43 4.94 -10.73
N LYS A 42 2.90 6.17 -10.73
CA LYS A 42 3.62 7.36 -10.22
C LYS A 42 3.55 7.49 -8.69
N SER A 43 2.60 6.89 -8.04
CA SER A 43 2.28 7.18 -6.64
C SER A 43 3.42 6.84 -5.69
N HIS A 44 4.00 7.87 -5.05
CA HIS A 44 4.98 7.69 -3.98
C HIS A 44 4.43 6.90 -2.77
N ARG A 45 3.12 6.97 -2.51
CA ARG A 45 2.49 6.20 -1.42
C ARG A 45 2.51 4.71 -1.72
N ILE A 46 2.20 4.32 -2.97
CA ILE A 46 2.29 2.91 -3.40
C ILE A 46 3.74 2.45 -3.32
N ASN A 47 4.70 3.23 -3.82
CA ASN A 47 6.12 2.89 -3.73
C ASN A 47 6.59 2.68 -2.28
N VAL A 48 6.10 3.47 -1.32
CA VAL A 48 6.39 3.26 0.11
C VAL A 48 5.84 1.91 0.58
N HIS A 49 4.60 1.56 0.24
CA HIS A 49 4.03 0.25 0.61
C HIS A 49 4.72 -0.93 -0.08
N ASP A 50 5.18 -0.76 -1.31
CA ASP A 50 5.96 -1.78 -2.01
C ASP A 50 7.33 -1.99 -1.32
N LEU A 51 7.99 -0.91 -0.88
CA LEU A 51 9.22 -0.97 -0.09
C LEU A 51 9.00 -1.60 1.29
N ASP A 52 7.89 -1.29 1.98
CA ASP A 52 7.53 -1.95 3.24
C ASP A 52 7.35 -3.47 3.06
N THR A 53 6.74 -3.86 1.94
CA THR A 53 6.58 -5.27 1.57
C THR A 53 7.92 -5.92 1.25
N GLU A 54 8.81 -5.24 0.54
CA GLU A 54 10.16 -5.72 0.26
C GLU A 54 10.98 -5.86 1.56
N GLN A 55 10.88 -4.90 2.47
CA GLN A 55 11.48 -4.99 3.80
C GLN A 55 10.99 -6.24 4.56
N ALA A 56 9.68 -6.55 4.52
CA ALA A 56 9.16 -7.76 5.15
C ALA A 56 9.71 -9.06 4.51
N LYS A 57 10.01 -9.06 3.19
CA LYS A 57 10.70 -10.18 2.52
C LYS A 57 12.16 -10.31 2.96
N VAL A 58 12.84 -9.19 3.17
CA VAL A 58 14.19 -9.19 3.74
C VAL A 58 14.17 -9.72 5.17
N ASP A 59 13.21 -9.30 6.02
CA ASP A 59 13.00 -9.84 7.37
C ASP A 59 12.81 -11.36 7.35
N GLN A 60 12.05 -11.89 6.37
CA GLN A 60 11.90 -13.33 6.18
C GLN A 60 13.21 -14.01 5.82
N SER A 61 14.01 -13.37 4.96
CA SER A 61 15.32 -13.90 4.56
C SER A 61 16.32 -13.87 5.71
N LEU A 62 16.30 -12.83 6.54
CA LEU A 62 17.08 -12.75 7.78
C LEU A 62 16.72 -13.86 8.75
N ALA A 63 15.41 -14.14 8.91
CA ALA A 63 14.98 -15.27 9.74
C ALA A 63 15.50 -16.62 9.21
N LYS A 64 15.52 -16.84 7.89
CA LYS A 64 16.09 -18.05 7.27
C LYS A 64 17.60 -18.12 7.44
N ALA A 65 18.30 -17.00 7.38
CA ALA A 65 19.74 -16.91 7.50
C ALA A 65 20.27 -17.42 8.85
N VAL A 66 19.43 -17.40 9.90
CA VAL A 66 19.78 -18.00 11.21
C VAL A 66 20.12 -19.50 11.12
N LEU A 67 19.56 -20.20 10.12
CA LEU A 67 19.83 -21.64 9.88
C LEU A 67 21.06 -21.88 8.99
N LEU A 68 21.72 -20.83 8.49
CA LEU A 68 22.94 -20.95 7.72
C LEU A 68 24.17 -20.97 8.63
N PRO A 69 25.25 -21.66 8.24
CA PRO A 69 26.49 -21.65 9.00
C PRO A 69 27.09 -20.24 9.02
N LYS A 70 27.51 -19.79 10.19
CA LYS A 70 28.26 -18.56 10.39
C LYS A 70 29.73 -18.89 10.55
N VAL A 71 30.58 -18.34 9.71
CA VAL A 71 32.03 -18.46 9.79
C VAL A 71 32.61 -17.14 10.27
N THR A 72 33.41 -17.17 11.33
CA THR A 72 34.04 -15.99 11.91
C THR A 72 35.55 -16.20 11.98
N PHE A 73 36.33 -15.28 11.44
CA PHE A 73 37.79 -15.24 11.64
C PHE A 73 38.09 -14.31 12.82
N ASN A 74 38.87 -14.79 13.77
CA ASN A 74 39.34 -14.04 14.91
C ASN A 74 40.87 -13.93 14.85
N GLY A 75 41.41 -12.77 15.19
CA GLY A 75 42.80 -12.51 15.34
C GLY A 75 43.04 -11.63 16.56
N SER A 76 43.94 -11.96 17.42
CA SER A 76 44.30 -11.14 18.58
C SER A 76 45.80 -11.16 18.82
N PHE A 77 46.33 -10.03 19.26
CA PHE A 77 47.68 -9.90 19.79
C PHE A 77 47.56 -9.37 21.23
N THR A 78 48.14 -10.12 22.15
CA THR A 78 48.15 -9.77 23.58
C THR A 78 49.60 -9.69 24.04
N ARG A 79 49.99 -8.65 24.77
CA ARG A 79 51.26 -8.54 25.43
C ARG A 79 51.04 -8.50 26.94
N LEU A 80 51.65 -9.46 27.61
CA LEU A 80 51.70 -9.50 29.08
C LEU A 80 52.81 -8.55 29.58
N ASP A 81 52.85 -8.28 30.84
CA ASP A 81 53.88 -7.49 31.54
C ASP A 81 55.22 -8.23 31.56
N ASP A 82 55.22 -9.58 31.68
CA ASP A 82 56.41 -10.45 31.66
C ASP A 82 56.01 -11.83 31.14
N ASP A 83 57.04 -12.66 30.85
CA ASP A 83 56.87 -14.08 30.53
C ASP A 83 56.35 -14.85 31.75
N ILE A 84 55.45 -15.80 31.52
CA ILE A 84 54.99 -16.69 32.59
C ILE A 84 55.98 -17.86 32.65
N THR A 85 56.71 -17.93 33.74
CA THR A 85 57.71 -18.98 33.98
C THR A 85 57.21 -19.94 35.06
N PHE A 86 57.91 -21.09 35.18
CA PHE A 86 57.78 -21.97 36.34
C PHE A 86 58.32 -21.25 37.59
N ASP A 87 57.80 -21.58 38.76
CA ASP A 87 58.37 -21.12 40.02
C ASP A 87 59.84 -21.66 40.20
N ASP A 88 60.62 -20.94 41.02
CA ASP A 88 62.06 -21.24 41.22
C ASP A 88 62.26 -22.67 41.64
N ASP A 89 61.43 -23.27 42.46
CA ASP A 89 61.58 -24.65 42.93
C ASP A 89 61.38 -25.65 41.79
N THR A 90 60.36 -25.42 40.93
CA THR A 90 60.09 -26.25 39.77
C THR A 90 61.20 -26.10 38.70
N GLN A 91 61.64 -24.85 38.43
CA GLN A 91 62.75 -24.62 37.51
C GLN A 91 64.05 -25.35 38.00
N ASN A 92 64.37 -25.24 39.28
CA ASN A 92 65.53 -25.92 39.88
C ASN A 92 65.39 -27.45 39.81
N LEU A 93 64.17 -27.98 40.03
CA LEU A 93 63.93 -29.43 39.89
C LEU A 93 64.12 -29.90 38.44
N LEU A 94 63.66 -29.16 37.44
CA LEU A 94 63.78 -29.46 36.01
C LEU A 94 65.25 -29.42 35.60
N ILE A 95 65.99 -28.39 36.03
CA ILE A 95 67.50 -28.29 35.83
C ILE A 95 68.21 -29.42 36.50
N ALA A 96 67.90 -29.77 37.74
CA ALA A 96 68.47 -30.89 38.46
C ALA A 96 68.21 -32.23 37.77
N THR A 97 67.01 -32.46 37.31
CA THR A 97 66.57 -33.63 36.55
C THR A 97 67.39 -33.75 35.25
N GLN A 98 67.52 -32.64 34.51
CA GLN A 98 68.27 -32.57 33.28
C GLN A 98 69.74 -32.93 33.52
N LYS A 99 70.38 -32.40 34.59
CA LYS A 99 71.73 -32.75 35.02
C LYS A 99 71.87 -34.22 35.33
N LEU A 100 70.92 -34.85 36.02
CA LEU A 100 70.89 -36.24 36.33
C LEU A 100 70.78 -37.11 35.07
N LEU A 101 69.88 -36.79 34.14
CA LEU A 101 69.70 -37.51 32.87
C LEU A 101 70.95 -37.43 31.97
N ILE A 102 71.64 -36.28 31.92
CA ILE A 102 72.89 -36.14 31.17
C ILE A 102 74.04 -36.96 31.82
N LYS A 103 74.16 -36.92 33.15
CA LYS A 103 75.16 -37.77 33.85
C LYS A 103 74.96 -39.22 33.53
N GLU A 104 73.73 -39.72 33.56
CA GLU A 104 73.37 -41.10 33.21
C GLU A 104 73.82 -41.44 31.78
N ALA A 105 73.42 -40.56 30.82
CA ALA A 105 73.73 -40.77 29.40
C ALA A 105 75.17 -40.75 29.05
N VAL A 106 76.03 -40.02 29.81
CA VAL A 106 77.45 -39.86 29.56
C VAL A 106 78.27 -40.79 30.48
N GLY A 107 77.63 -41.54 31.41
CA GLY A 107 78.30 -42.46 32.34
C GLY A 107 79.05 -41.80 33.50
N ILE A 108 78.61 -40.59 33.91
CA ILE A 108 79.18 -39.86 35.06
C ILE A 108 78.49 -40.35 36.36
N PRO A 109 79.19 -40.74 37.41
CA PRO A 109 78.63 -41.13 38.68
C PRO A 109 77.73 -40.02 39.29
N PHE A 110 76.68 -40.41 39.97
CA PHE A 110 75.72 -39.43 40.58
C PHE A 110 76.40 -38.52 41.64
N ASN A 111 77.42 -39.02 42.32
CA ASN A 111 78.14 -38.29 43.38
C ASN A 111 79.17 -37.29 42.86
N ASP A 112 79.52 -37.34 41.57
CA ASP A 112 80.46 -36.40 40.99
C ASP A 112 79.83 -35.08 40.62
N PRO A 113 80.50 -33.94 40.69
CA PRO A 113 79.94 -32.64 40.29
C PRO A 113 79.64 -32.67 38.80
N PHE A 114 78.60 -31.94 38.40
CA PHE A 114 78.23 -31.78 36.99
C PHE A 114 79.30 -30.96 36.24
N PRO A 115 79.83 -31.46 35.12
CA PRO A 115 80.85 -30.74 34.36
C PRO A 115 80.39 -29.44 33.81
N GLY A 116 81.07 -28.33 34.08
CA GLY A 116 80.67 -27.00 33.63
C GLY A 116 80.73 -26.73 32.12
N ASN A 117 81.33 -27.67 31.35
CA ASN A 117 81.49 -27.62 29.90
C ASN A 117 80.29 -28.29 29.13
N ILE A 118 79.35 -28.88 29.81
CA ILE A 118 78.16 -29.47 29.20
C ILE A 118 77.07 -28.44 29.25
N PRO A 119 76.53 -27.92 28.09
CA PRO A 119 75.45 -26.95 28.06
C PRO A 119 74.16 -27.63 28.56
N LEU A 120 73.44 -26.92 29.42
CA LEU A 120 72.05 -27.27 29.78
C LEU A 120 71.06 -26.53 28.85
N THR A 121 69.98 -27.18 28.54
CA THR A 121 68.91 -26.53 27.84
C THR A 121 68.17 -25.64 28.83
N GLU A 122 67.93 -24.39 28.45
CA GLU A 122 67.10 -23.48 29.25
C GLU A 122 65.72 -24.07 29.45
N VAL A 123 65.17 -23.89 30.64
CA VAL A 123 63.79 -24.29 30.89
C VAL A 123 62.88 -23.30 30.13
N ALA A 124 62.08 -23.80 29.19
CA ALA A 124 61.18 -22.99 28.40
C ALA A 124 60.16 -22.30 29.29
N ASN A 125 59.76 -21.09 28.92
CA ASN A 125 58.67 -20.39 29.56
C ASN A 125 57.38 -21.21 29.43
N LEU A 126 56.49 -21.07 30.37
CA LEU A 126 55.10 -21.59 30.24
C LEU A 126 54.34 -20.83 29.17
N GLN A 127 54.59 -19.52 29.12
CA GLN A 127 53.97 -18.62 28.15
C GLN A 127 54.89 -17.40 27.91
N ASP A 128 55.15 -17.10 26.65
CA ASP A 128 55.87 -15.87 26.28
C ASP A 128 54.95 -14.64 26.44
N GLN A 129 55.56 -13.51 26.76
CA GLN A 129 54.80 -12.24 26.97
C GLN A 129 54.04 -11.79 25.75
N ASN A 130 54.45 -12.11 24.55
CA ASN A 130 53.79 -11.75 23.30
C ASN A 130 53.00 -12.94 22.76
N ILE A 131 51.68 -12.81 22.76
CA ILE A 131 50.77 -13.89 22.35
C ILE A 131 50.04 -13.45 21.06
N LEU A 132 50.31 -14.14 19.96
CA LEU A 132 49.59 -13.97 18.71
C LEU A 132 48.65 -15.15 18.49
N LYS A 133 47.35 -14.90 18.35
CA LYS A 133 46.36 -15.94 18.06
C LYS A 133 45.59 -15.61 16.78
N SER A 134 45.29 -16.63 16.00
CA SER A 134 44.37 -16.51 14.89
C SER A 134 43.56 -17.79 14.71
N SER A 135 42.25 -17.65 14.68
CA SER A 135 41.34 -18.80 14.57
C SER A 135 40.20 -18.56 13.59
N VAL A 136 39.62 -19.65 13.13
CA VAL A 136 38.34 -19.66 12.40
C VAL A 136 37.34 -20.48 13.19
N ASP A 137 36.19 -19.84 13.47
CA ASP A 137 35.04 -20.43 14.16
C ASP A 137 33.89 -20.66 13.20
N LEU A 138 33.28 -21.83 13.29
CA LEU A 138 32.02 -22.20 12.59
C LEU A 138 30.93 -22.41 13.64
N ASP A 139 29.89 -21.60 13.56
CA ASP A 139 28.63 -21.77 14.31
C ASP A 139 27.50 -22.11 13.35
N TRP A 140 26.84 -23.24 13.57
CA TRP A 140 25.74 -23.67 12.70
C TRP A 140 24.58 -24.21 13.51
N VAL A 141 23.43 -23.48 13.43
CA VAL A 141 22.18 -23.87 14.06
C VAL A 141 21.48 -24.94 13.19
N LEU A 142 21.48 -26.18 13.61
CA LEU A 142 20.81 -27.28 12.90
C LEU A 142 19.32 -27.34 13.22
N PHE A 143 18.94 -27.05 14.47
CA PHE A 143 17.56 -27.04 14.92
C PHE A 143 17.35 -25.91 15.92
N SER A 144 16.44 -25.00 15.60
CA SER A 144 16.15 -23.80 16.39
C SER A 144 14.96 -23.97 17.37
N GLY A 145 14.51 -25.20 17.64
CA GLY A 145 13.34 -25.43 18.49
C GLY A 145 12.03 -24.86 17.88
N LEU A 146 11.91 -24.83 16.56
CA LEU A 146 10.78 -24.22 15.78
C LEU A 146 10.72 -22.68 15.85
N GLU A 147 11.63 -22.00 16.54
CA GLU A 147 11.67 -20.54 16.63
C GLU A 147 11.78 -19.90 15.24
N VAL A 148 12.79 -20.29 14.45
CA VAL A 148 12.99 -19.79 13.08
C VAL A 148 11.81 -20.12 12.17
N THR A 149 11.24 -21.33 12.27
CA THR A 149 10.08 -21.72 11.47
C THR A 149 8.89 -20.83 11.75
N ASN A 150 8.61 -20.52 13.04
CA ASN A 150 7.53 -19.63 13.42
C ASN A 150 7.83 -18.17 13.08
N ALA A 151 9.10 -17.71 13.16
CA ALA A 151 9.52 -16.39 12.70
C ALA A 151 9.27 -16.21 11.20
N ILE A 152 9.65 -17.18 10.38
CA ILE A 152 9.40 -17.17 8.93
C ILE A 152 7.89 -17.08 8.63
N ARG A 153 7.06 -17.84 9.34
CA ARG A 153 5.60 -17.81 9.18
C ARG A 153 5.02 -16.45 9.59
N ALA A 154 5.49 -15.89 10.72
CA ALA A 154 5.08 -14.56 11.17
C ALA A 154 5.44 -13.49 10.13
N SER A 155 6.67 -13.49 9.60
CA SER A 155 7.10 -12.55 8.57
C SER A 155 6.32 -12.70 7.26
N LYS A 156 5.99 -13.94 6.86
CA LYS A 156 5.16 -14.20 5.67
C LYS A 156 3.75 -13.60 5.80
N HIS A 157 3.12 -13.75 6.96
CA HIS A 157 1.80 -13.16 7.20
C HIS A 157 1.90 -11.63 7.32
N LYS A 158 2.99 -11.08 7.89
CA LYS A 158 3.26 -9.63 7.88
C LYS A 158 3.39 -9.10 6.45
N GLU A 159 4.15 -9.78 5.59
CA GLU A 159 4.26 -9.44 4.16
C GLU A 159 2.90 -9.43 3.46
N ALA A 160 2.08 -10.47 3.67
CA ALA A 160 0.73 -10.55 3.10
C ALA A 160 -0.17 -9.40 3.59
N SER A 161 -0.10 -9.06 4.88
CA SER A 161 -0.82 -7.92 5.46
C SER A 161 -0.44 -6.61 4.77
N LEU A 162 0.87 -6.33 4.59
CA LEU A 162 1.37 -5.13 3.93
C LEU A 162 0.95 -5.05 2.46
N ASN A 163 0.93 -6.18 1.75
CA ASN A 163 0.42 -6.25 0.38
C ASN A 163 -1.06 -5.82 0.30
N TYR A 164 -1.89 -6.28 1.23
CA TYR A 164 -3.31 -5.87 1.27
C TYR A 164 -3.48 -4.40 1.64
N VAL A 165 -2.64 -3.85 2.54
CA VAL A 165 -2.61 -2.41 2.83
C VAL A 165 -2.27 -1.61 1.58
N GLY A 166 -1.26 -2.04 0.81
CA GLY A 166 -0.90 -1.42 -0.47
C GLY A 166 -2.05 -1.45 -1.49
N ASN A 167 -2.79 -2.57 -1.59
CA ASN A 167 -3.95 -2.67 -2.47
C ASN A 167 -5.11 -1.76 -2.02
N ALA A 168 -5.34 -1.61 -0.72
CA ALA A 168 -6.32 -0.66 -0.21
C ALA A 168 -5.94 0.80 -0.54
N GLU A 169 -4.64 1.13 -0.53
CA GLU A 169 -4.16 2.46 -0.93
C GLU A 169 -4.32 2.70 -2.43
N LYS A 170 -4.14 1.68 -3.29
CA LYS A 170 -4.42 1.75 -4.73
C LYS A 170 -5.89 2.14 -5.00
N ASP A 171 -6.83 1.53 -4.29
CA ASP A 171 -8.26 1.85 -4.41
C ASP A 171 -8.54 3.32 -4.03
N LYS A 172 -7.92 3.85 -2.97
CA LYS A 172 -8.07 5.26 -2.56
C LYS A 172 -7.51 6.24 -3.60
N ILE A 173 -6.35 5.91 -4.18
CA ILE A 173 -5.74 6.74 -5.23
C ILE A 173 -6.62 6.75 -6.47
N ALA A 174 -7.10 5.58 -6.90
CA ALA A 174 -8.01 5.46 -8.03
C ALA A 174 -9.29 6.30 -7.81
N LEU A 175 -9.88 6.23 -6.62
CA LEU A 175 -11.05 7.03 -6.25
C LEU A 175 -10.78 8.53 -6.34
N THR A 176 -9.61 8.98 -5.88
CA THR A 176 -9.19 10.39 -5.94
C THR A 176 -9.03 10.87 -7.39
N ILE A 177 -8.48 10.04 -8.27
CA ILE A 177 -8.33 10.35 -9.69
C ILE A 177 -9.69 10.42 -10.38
N ILE A 178 -10.58 9.44 -10.12
CA ILE A 178 -11.96 9.43 -10.63
C ILE A 178 -12.69 10.71 -10.22
N GLU A 179 -12.64 11.08 -8.94
CA GLU A 179 -13.28 12.28 -8.43
C GLU A 179 -12.74 13.55 -9.08
N THR A 180 -11.42 13.65 -9.26
CA THR A 180 -10.78 14.83 -9.87
C THR A 180 -11.13 14.95 -11.34
N TYR A 181 -11.15 13.82 -12.07
CA TYR A 181 -11.58 13.75 -13.46
C TYR A 181 -13.06 14.16 -13.64
N ASP A 182 -13.94 13.66 -12.79
CA ASP A 182 -15.36 13.99 -12.82
C ASP A 182 -15.62 15.46 -12.43
N LYS A 183 -14.82 16.03 -11.51
CA LYS A 183 -14.83 17.48 -11.23
C LYS A 183 -14.43 18.30 -12.47
N LEU A 184 -13.43 17.85 -13.21
CA LEU A 184 -13.04 18.51 -14.46
C LEU A 184 -14.17 18.42 -15.50
N ALA A 185 -14.85 17.27 -15.61
CA ALA A 185 -16.02 17.11 -16.46
C ALA A 185 -17.17 18.05 -16.05
N LEU A 186 -17.40 18.23 -14.75
CA LEU A 186 -18.38 19.17 -14.22
C LEU A 186 -18.06 20.62 -14.62
N VAL A 187 -16.79 21.03 -14.53
CA VAL A 187 -16.37 22.38 -14.95
C VAL A 187 -16.63 22.60 -16.43
N TYR A 188 -16.32 21.63 -17.30
CA TYR A 188 -16.64 21.76 -18.73
C TYR A 188 -18.15 21.80 -19.02
N ALA A 189 -18.93 20.99 -18.32
CA ALA A 189 -20.39 20.98 -18.44
C ALA A 189 -20.97 22.30 -17.97
N SER A 190 -20.51 22.87 -16.87
CA SER A 190 -20.91 24.16 -16.32
C SER A 190 -20.55 25.32 -17.27
N LYS A 191 -19.37 25.26 -17.90
CA LYS A 191 -19.00 26.28 -18.91
C LYS A 191 -19.98 26.30 -20.08
N ARG A 192 -20.49 25.15 -20.53
CA ARG A 192 -21.54 25.10 -21.59
C ARG A 192 -22.84 25.78 -21.15
N VAL A 193 -23.22 25.62 -19.88
CA VAL A 193 -24.40 26.32 -19.33
C VAL A 193 -24.19 27.84 -19.41
N LEU A 194 -23.03 28.36 -18.98
CA LEU A 194 -22.72 29.78 -19.07
C LEU A 194 -22.75 30.31 -20.50
N THR A 195 -22.20 29.59 -21.47
CA THR A 195 -22.24 29.99 -22.88
C THR A 195 -23.67 30.06 -23.38
N THR A 196 -24.56 29.16 -22.95
CA THR A 196 -25.97 29.21 -23.30
C THR A 196 -26.67 30.45 -22.68
N SER A 197 -26.37 30.73 -21.39
CA SER A 197 -26.90 31.93 -20.70
C SER A 197 -26.41 33.23 -21.35
N GLU A 198 -25.15 33.27 -21.80
CA GLU A 198 -24.57 34.40 -22.55
C GLU A 198 -25.34 34.65 -23.85
N ASN A 199 -25.68 33.62 -24.60
CA ASN A 199 -26.47 33.74 -25.82
C ASN A 199 -27.87 34.31 -25.53
N TYR A 200 -28.54 33.88 -24.47
CA TYR A 200 -29.82 34.45 -24.04
C TYR A 200 -29.67 35.93 -23.65
N LEU A 201 -28.67 36.32 -22.90
CA LEU A 201 -28.45 37.72 -22.52
C LEU A 201 -28.17 38.60 -23.74
N ASN A 202 -27.41 38.14 -24.71
CA ASN A 202 -27.13 38.87 -25.95
C ASN A 202 -28.43 39.05 -26.77
N GLU A 203 -29.29 38.04 -26.81
CA GLU A 203 -30.60 38.17 -27.45
C GLU A 203 -31.46 39.24 -26.74
N GLN A 204 -31.51 39.21 -25.41
CA GLN A 204 -32.26 40.20 -24.62
C GLN A 204 -31.68 41.62 -24.79
N GLU A 205 -30.38 41.79 -24.88
CA GLU A 205 -29.73 43.09 -25.15
C GLU A 205 -30.20 43.67 -26.47
N PHE A 206 -30.30 42.85 -27.54
CA PHE A 206 -30.81 43.28 -28.84
C PHE A 206 -32.27 43.75 -28.76
N TYR A 207 -33.14 43.02 -28.06
CA TYR A 207 -34.54 43.42 -27.91
C TYR A 207 -34.71 44.68 -27.06
N VAL A 208 -33.97 44.80 -25.95
CA VAL A 208 -34.00 45.99 -25.07
C VAL A 208 -33.49 47.21 -25.82
N LYS A 209 -32.43 47.11 -26.62
CA LYS A 209 -31.94 48.24 -27.46
C LYS A 209 -33.03 48.75 -28.40
N LYS A 210 -33.71 47.84 -29.10
CA LYS A 210 -34.82 48.21 -29.99
C LYS A 210 -36.02 48.80 -29.23
N ALA A 211 -36.35 48.27 -28.05
CA ALA A 211 -37.40 48.79 -27.21
C ALA A 211 -37.11 50.23 -26.72
N ILE A 212 -35.84 50.53 -26.40
CA ILE A 212 -35.40 51.89 -26.02
C ILE A 212 -35.53 52.86 -27.23
N GLU A 213 -35.08 52.44 -28.42
CA GLU A 213 -35.20 53.22 -29.66
C GLU A 213 -36.64 53.58 -30.01
N ASN A 214 -37.61 52.71 -29.65
CA ASN A 214 -39.05 52.91 -29.84
C ASN A 214 -39.76 53.53 -28.63
N GLY A 215 -39.03 53.96 -27.58
CA GLY A 215 -39.60 54.55 -26.37
C GLY A 215 -40.36 53.57 -25.44
N LEU A 216 -40.23 52.25 -25.66
CA LEU A 216 -40.91 51.18 -24.93
C LEU A 216 -40.14 50.65 -23.72
N ALA A 217 -38.83 51.02 -23.60
CA ALA A 217 -37.97 50.65 -22.47
C ALA A 217 -37.11 51.84 -22.05
N THR A 218 -36.58 51.78 -20.82
CA THR A 218 -35.70 52.81 -20.25
C THR A 218 -34.24 52.42 -20.35
N PRO A 219 -33.28 53.39 -20.34
CA PRO A 219 -31.85 53.09 -20.27
C PRO A 219 -31.45 52.21 -19.08
N ILE A 220 -32.24 52.21 -17.99
CA ILE A 220 -32.02 51.33 -16.82
C ILE A 220 -32.13 49.86 -17.21
N SER A 221 -33.04 49.51 -18.13
CA SER A 221 -33.18 48.13 -18.62
C SER A 221 -31.88 47.58 -19.23
N ARG A 222 -31.19 48.42 -20.01
CA ARG A 222 -29.88 48.07 -20.58
C ARG A 222 -28.81 47.86 -19.50
N LYS A 223 -28.78 48.76 -18.49
CA LYS A 223 -27.81 48.65 -17.39
C LYS A 223 -27.99 47.36 -16.57
N LYS A 224 -29.21 46.85 -16.47
CA LYS A 224 -29.48 45.56 -15.81
C LYS A 224 -28.93 44.38 -16.60
N ILE A 225 -29.03 44.40 -17.93
CA ILE A 225 -28.44 43.36 -18.78
C ILE A 225 -26.90 43.42 -18.70
N GLU A 226 -26.31 44.63 -18.79
CA GLU A 226 -24.85 44.80 -18.63
C GLU A 226 -24.39 44.23 -17.27
N LEU A 227 -25.15 44.45 -16.18
CA LEU A 227 -24.81 43.86 -14.86
C LEU A 227 -24.87 42.32 -14.88
N ALA A 228 -25.93 41.73 -15.47
CA ALA A 228 -26.08 40.31 -15.62
C ALA A 228 -24.94 39.68 -16.44
N GLN A 229 -24.50 40.36 -17.53
CA GLN A 229 -23.37 39.96 -18.34
C GLN A 229 -22.05 39.98 -17.53
N GLN A 230 -21.81 41.00 -16.66
CA GLN A 230 -20.65 41.07 -15.80
C GLN A 230 -20.65 39.96 -14.73
N GLN A 231 -21.82 39.64 -14.16
CA GLN A 231 -21.97 38.52 -13.24
C GLN A 231 -21.64 37.17 -13.92
N LEU A 232 -22.10 36.99 -15.17
CA LEU A 232 -21.79 35.81 -15.97
C LEU A 232 -20.29 35.70 -16.26
N ALA A 233 -19.66 36.82 -16.65
CA ALA A 233 -18.22 36.90 -16.89
C ALA A 233 -17.39 36.54 -15.62
N SER A 234 -17.84 37.01 -14.45
CA SER A 234 -17.23 36.63 -13.17
C SER A 234 -17.26 35.10 -12.91
N LYS A 235 -18.44 34.48 -13.14
CA LYS A 235 -18.55 33.00 -13.05
C LYS A 235 -17.65 32.31 -14.06
N ALA A 236 -17.54 32.81 -15.28
CA ALA A 236 -16.65 32.24 -16.31
C ALA A 236 -15.16 32.29 -15.92
N LEU A 237 -14.74 33.35 -15.22
CA LEU A 237 -13.38 33.44 -14.65
C LEU A 237 -13.15 32.38 -13.57
N GLU A 238 -14.13 32.20 -12.66
CA GLU A 238 -14.04 31.18 -11.62
C GLU A 238 -13.95 29.76 -12.20
N PHE A 239 -14.74 29.43 -13.22
CA PHE A 239 -14.64 28.13 -13.88
C PHE A 239 -13.30 27.93 -14.61
N ASN A 240 -12.74 28.94 -15.23
CA ASN A 240 -11.41 28.86 -15.85
C ASN A 240 -10.31 28.65 -14.79
N HIS A 241 -10.41 29.32 -13.64
CA HIS A 241 -9.54 29.09 -12.50
C HIS A 241 -9.63 27.65 -12.00
N ASN A 242 -10.84 27.18 -11.72
CA ASN A 242 -11.09 25.82 -11.25
C ASN A 242 -10.59 24.76 -12.24
N LYS A 243 -10.81 24.99 -13.55
CA LYS A 243 -10.25 24.14 -14.62
C LYS A 243 -8.72 24.01 -14.50
N THR A 244 -8.02 25.14 -14.36
CA THR A 244 -6.55 25.16 -14.27
C THR A 244 -6.08 24.40 -13.04
N VAL A 245 -6.71 24.63 -11.87
CA VAL A 245 -6.38 23.93 -10.62
C VAL A 245 -6.58 22.42 -10.79
N LEU A 246 -7.70 21.97 -11.37
CA LEU A 246 -7.96 20.53 -11.55
C LEU A 246 -6.99 19.87 -12.53
N ILE A 247 -6.54 20.57 -13.57
CA ILE A 247 -5.51 20.10 -14.48
C ILE A 247 -4.18 19.91 -13.72
N GLU A 248 -3.80 20.87 -12.86
CA GLU A 248 -2.59 20.75 -12.04
C GLU A 248 -2.68 19.59 -11.04
N VAL A 249 -3.85 19.39 -10.43
CA VAL A 249 -4.08 18.24 -9.52
C VAL A 249 -3.95 16.92 -10.29
N LEU A 250 -4.57 16.81 -11.48
CA LEU A 250 -4.44 15.60 -12.31
C LEU A 250 -3.00 15.36 -12.75
N HIS A 251 -2.30 16.42 -13.15
CA HIS A 251 -0.86 16.34 -13.46
C HIS A 251 -0.04 15.83 -12.27
N GLN A 252 -0.30 16.36 -11.08
CA GLN A 252 0.36 15.92 -9.85
C GLN A 252 0.05 14.45 -9.55
N LEU A 253 -1.20 14.03 -9.67
CA LEU A 253 -1.63 12.66 -9.35
C LEU A 253 -1.11 11.65 -10.36
N THR A 254 -1.16 11.97 -11.66
CA THR A 254 -0.94 10.99 -12.74
C THR A 254 0.41 11.12 -13.44
N GLY A 255 1.05 12.30 -13.39
CA GLY A 255 2.23 12.60 -14.18
C GLY A 255 1.96 12.87 -15.65
N GLU A 256 0.69 12.83 -16.09
CA GLU A 256 0.32 13.16 -17.46
C GLU A 256 0.70 14.59 -17.82
N ASN A 257 1.12 14.83 -19.07
CA ASN A 257 1.51 16.17 -19.51
C ASN A 257 0.32 17.15 -19.43
N ARG A 258 0.58 18.36 -18.94
CA ARG A 258 -0.42 19.45 -18.85
C ARG A 258 -1.09 19.76 -20.19
N GLU A 259 -0.33 19.71 -21.27
CA GLU A 259 -0.87 19.94 -22.62
C GLU A 259 -1.92 18.91 -22.97
N ASN A 260 -1.65 17.61 -22.76
CA ASN A 260 -2.61 16.54 -22.97
C ASN A 260 -3.84 16.69 -22.09
N LEU A 261 -3.65 17.01 -20.79
CA LEU A 261 -4.76 17.23 -19.85
C LEU A 261 -5.61 18.44 -20.24
N THR A 262 -5.03 19.48 -20.84
CA THR A 262 -5.77 20.67 -21.30
C THR A 262 -6.64 20.37 -22.52
N LEU A 263 -6.23 19.41 -23.35
CA LEU A 263 -6.98 18.95 -24.52
C LEU A 263 -8.11 17.97 -24.16
N LEU A 264 -8.12 17.46 -22.91
CA LEU A 264 -9.20 16.61 -22.45
C LEU A 264 -10.51 17.40 -22.38
N HIS A 265 -11.56 16.81 -22.93
CA HIS A 265 -12.92 17.32 -22.83
C HIS A 265 -13.83 16.22 -22.23
N PRO A 266 -13.64 15.89 -20.94
CA PRO A 266 -14.41 14.83 -20.31
C PRO A 266 -15.90 15.15 -20.32
N GLN A 267 -16.71 14.13 -20.55
CA GLN A 267 -18.17 14.25 -20.62
C GLN A 267 -18.78 13.80 -19.30
N LEU A 268 -19.65 14.63 -18.75
CA LEU A 268 -20.44 14.32 -17.57
C LEU A 268 -21.76 13.71 -18.03
N GLN A 269 -21.82 12.38 -18.06
CA GLN A 269 -23.04 11.65 -18.44
C GLN A 269 -23.56 10.84 -17.26
N SER A 270 -24.89 10.66 -17.21
CA SER A 270 -25.50 9.76 -16.24
C SER A 270 -24.97 8.34 -16.43
N LEU A 271 -24.53 7.71 -15.33
CA LEU A 271 -24.16 6.31 -15.33
C LEU A 271 -25.32 5.48 -14.76
N SER A 272 -25.79 4.51 -15.53
CA SER A 272 -26.64 3.44 -15.01
C SER A 272 -25.81 2.18 -15.00
N THR A 273 -25.43 1.70 -13.83
CA THR A 273 -24.85 0.37 -13.70
C THR A 273 -25.95 -0.61 -13.34
N ALA A 274 -26.00 -1.74 -14.03
CA ALA A 274 -26.65 -2.91 -13.46
C ALA A 274 -25.93 -3.18 -12.13
N LEU A 275 -26.64 -3.08 -11.00
CA LEU A 275 -26.09 -3.26 -9.67
C LEU A 275 -25.27 -4.56 -9.65
N VAL A 276 -23.95 -4.44 -9.54
CA VAL A 276 -23.09 -5.60 -9.40
C VAL A 276 -23.44 -6.22 -8.05
N SER A 277 -24.08 -7.38 -8.09
CA SER A 277 -24.55 -8.10 -6.91
C SER A 277 -23.42 -8.64 -6.03
N ASN A 278 -22.20 -8.67 -6.56
CA ASN A 278 -21.05 -9.20 -5.86
C ASN A 278 -20.49 -8.17 -4.86
N THR A 279 -20.20 -8.68 -3.66
CA THR A 279 -19.43 -7.96 -2.65
C THR A 279 -18.20 -8.80 -2.38
N GLU A 280 -17.02 -8.19 -2.51
CA GLU A 280 -15.77 -8.85 -2.16
C GLU A 280 -15.29 -8.39 -0.79
N LYS A 281 -14.56 -9.27 -0.12
CA LYS A 281 -13.94 -8.91 1.15
C LYS A 281 -12.87 -7.85 0.91
N ARG A 282 -13.02 -6.70 1.56
CA ARG A 282 -12.14 -5.54 1.37
C ARG A 282 -10.72 -5.83 1.83
N ASN A 283 -9.77 -5.19 1.15
CA ASN A 283 -8.34 -5.35 1.40
C ASN A 283 -7.96 -4.96 2.84
N GLU A 284 -8.64 -4.00 3.46
CA GLU A 284 -8.40 -3.58 4.85
C GLU A 284 -8.66 -4.73 5.83
N ILE A 285 -9.74 -5.49 5.64
CA ILE A 285 -10.05 -6.65 6.50
C ILE A 285 -9.02 -7.77 6.27
N ARG A 286 -8.68 -8.06 5.00
CA ARG A 286 -7.66 -9.07 4.67
C ARG A 286 -6.30 -8.71 5.31
N ALA A 287 -5.94 -7.42 5.31
CA ALA A 287 -4.73 -6.93 5.96
C ALA A 287 -4.71 -7.21 7.47
N LEU A 288 -5.82 -6.92 8.16
CA LEU A 288 -5.96 -7.17 9.59
C LEU A 288 -5.93 -8.67 9.92
N GLU A 289 -6.59 -9.52 9.12
CA GLU A 289 -6.56 -10.98 9.30
C GLU A 289 -5.13 -11.55 9.17
N GLU A 290 -4.37 -11.05 8.21
CA GLU A 290 -2.98 -11.47 8.06
C GLU A 290 -2.10 -10.93 9.20
N ALA A 291 -2.35 -9.72 9.71
CA ALA A 291 -1.69 -9.18 10.90
C ALA A 291 -2.01 -9.99 12.17
N GLU A 292 -3.27 -10.42 12.34
CA GLU A 292 -3.66 -11.34 13.43
C GLU A 292 -2.85 -12.65 13.37
N LYS A 293 -2.78 -13.29 12.19
CA LYS A 293 -2.00 -14.52 11.98
C LYS A 293 -0.52 -14.31 12.27
N ALA A 294 0.05 -13.17 11.83
CA ALA A 294 1.44 -12.81 12.13
C ALA A 294 1.70 -12.78 13.65
N SER A 295 0.82 -12.13 14.41
CA SER A 295 0.92 -12.06 15.87
C SER A 295 0.76 -13.42 16.55
N LEU A 296 -0.12 -14.30 16.05
CA LEU A 296 -0.25 -15.68 16.54
C LEU A 296 1.03 -16.50 16.31
N TYR A 297 1.66 -16.38 15.12
CA TYR A 297 2.94 -17.05 14.87
C TYR A 297 4.10 -16.46 15.68
N LYS A 298 4.10 -15.16 15.95
CA LYS A 298 5.04 -14.51 16.86
C LYS A 298 4.89 -15.06 18.29
N SER A 299 3.66 -15.27 18.78
CA SER A 299 3.42 -15.94 20.05
C SER A 299 3.99 -17.36 20.09
N LYS A 300 3.83 -18.15 19.01
CA LYS A 300 4.42 -19.49 18.89
C LYS A 300 5.94 -19.45 18.84
N MET A 301 6.52 -18.45 18.18
CA MET A 301 7.95 -18.21 18.14
C MET A 301 8.53 -18.01 19.56
N GLU A 302 7.89 -17.16 20.37
CA GLU A 302 8.32 -16.91 21.74
C GLU A 302 8.23 -18.18 22.64
N LYS A 303 7.18 -18.99 22.47
CA LYS A 303 7.05 -20.28 23.17
C LYS A 303 8.11 -21.29 22.76
N SER A 304 8.63 -21.20 21.55
CA SER A 304 9.67 -22.08 21.02
C SER A 304 11.00 -21.99 21.80
N ASN A 305 11.17 -20.96 22.63
CA ASN A 305 12.35 -20.81 23.49
C ASN A 305 12.49 -21.90 24.55
N PHE A 306 11.39 -22.60 24.89
CA PHE A 306 11.38 -23.76 25.80
C PHE A 306 11.67 -25.11 25.11
N ILE A 307 11.88 -25.11 23.79
CA ILE A 307 12.25 -26.30 23.04
C ILE A 307 13.77 -26.34 22.91
N PRO A 308 14.44 -27.51 23.15
CA PRO A 308 15.87 -27.63 22.97
C PRO A 308 16.31 -27.23 21.57
N LYS A 309 17.43 -26.49 21.48
CA LYS A 309 18.06 -26.07 20.21
C LYS A 309 19.34 -26.87 20.01
N LEU A 310 19.62 -27.30 18.79
CA LEU A 310 20.81 -28.07 18.41
C LEU A 310 21.67 -27.21 17.51
N ALA A 311 22.96 -27.09 17.87
CA ALA A 311 23.95 -26.39 17.04
C ALA A 311 25.24 -27.22 16.92
N LEU A 312 25.91 -27.07 15.78
CA LEU A 312 27.30 -27.52 15.58
C LEU A 312 28.23 -26.35 15.81
N LYS A 313 29.37 -26.62 16.40
CA LYS A 313 30.48 -25.70 16.52
C LYS A 313 31.75 -26.36 15.96
N GLY A 314 32.50 -25.62 15.19
CA GLY A 314 33.82 -25.99 14.72
C GLY A 314 34.80 -24.88 15.06
N HIS A 315 36.00 -25.23 15.42
CA HIS A 315 37.09 -24.33 15.72
C HIS A 315 38.35 -24.84 15.06
N TYR A 316 39.14 -23.95 14.47
CA TYR A 316 40.46 -24.23 13.97
C TYR A 316 41.39 -23.04 14.22
N GLU A 317 42.50 -23.27 14.90
CA GLU A 317 43.50 -22.28 15.21
C GLU A 317 44.68 -22.39 14.23
N PHE A 318 45.04 -21.29 13.57
CA PHE A 318 46.12 -21.21 12.59
C PHE A 318 47.45 -20.84 13.25
N ILE A 319 47.41 -19.91 14.22
CA ILE A 319 48.53 -19.41 14.98
C ILE A 319 48.18 -19.56 16.44
N GLU A 320 49.01 -20.29 17.15
CA GLU A 320 48.83 -20.71 18.53
C GLU A 320 50.15 -20.40 19.28
N ASP A 321 50.22 -19.24 19.92
CA ASP A 321 51.38 -18.81 20.70
C ASP A 321 51.12 -18.94 22.22
N ASP A 322 50.08 -19.66 22.63
CA ASP A 322 49.74 -19.85 24.02
C ASP A 322 49.85 -21.32 24.47
N LEU A 323 49.60 -21.56 25.77
CA LEU A 323 49.69 -22.86 26.41
C LEU A 323 48.72 -23.87 25.75
N SER A 324 49.19 -24.53 24.70
CA SER A 324 48.41 -25.47 23.86
C SER A 324 47.87 -26.69 24.59
N LEU A 325 48.33 -26.96 25.83
CA LEU A 325 47.83 -28.05 26.68
C LEU A 325 46.36 -27.87 27.10
N LEU A 326 45.84 -26.65 27.09
CA LEU A 326 44.47 -26.32 27.55
C LEU A 326 43.53 -25.96 26.42
N ASP A 327 44.03 -25.66 25.22
CA ASP A 327 43.25 -25.21 24.07
C ASP A 327 43.57 -26.10 22.85
N PRO A 328 42.61 -26.94 22.40
CA PRO A 328 42.89 -27.83 21.26
C PRO A 328 42.93 -27.04 19.96
N LYS A 329 43.97 -27.29 19.14
CA LYS A 329 44.18 -26.67 17.85
C LYS A 329 42.96 -26.73 16.92
N TRP A 330 42.13 -27.73 17.05
CA TRP A 330 40.86 -27.84 16.37
C TRP A 330 39.90 -28.73 17.16
N PHE A 331 38.64 -28.40 17.04
CA PHE A 331 37.57 -29.30 17.48
C PHE A 331 36.33 -29.14 16.63
N VAL A 332 35.50 -30.17 16.57
CA VAL A 332 34.14 -30.15 16.06
C VAL A 332 33.25 -30.75 17.15
N GLY A 333 32.20 -30.01 17.50
CA GLY A 333 31.30 -30.42 18.57
C GLY A 333 29.84 -30.16 18.22
N ALA A 334 28.94 -30.93 18.79
CA ALA A 334 27.51 -30.68 18.78
C ALA A 334 27.08 -30.28 20.18
N GLY A 335 26.30 -29.19 20.26
CA GLY A 335 25.79 -28.68 21.52
C GLY A 335 24.26 -28.60 21.53
N ILE A 336 23.66 -28.95 22.65
CA ILE A 336 22.23 -28.77 22.91
C ILE A 336 22.10 -27.63 23.93
N LYS A 337 21.30 -26.60 23.55
CA LYS A 337 20.92 -25.53 24.46
C LYS A 337 19.42 -25.64 24.77
N TRP A 338 19.09 -25.79 26.03
CA TRP A 338 17.71 -25.90 26.49
C TRP A 338 17.46 -24.93 27.65
N ASN A 339 16.59 -23.96 27.41
CA ASN A 339 16.14 -23.02 28.42
C ASN A 339 14.96 -23.65 29.19
N VAL A 340 15.24 -24.25 30.34
CA VAL A 340 14.19 -24.88 31.17
C VAL A 340 13.33 -23.82 31.88
N PHE A 341 13.97 -22.72 32.27
CA PHE A 341 13.32 -21.59 32.93
C PHE A 341 14.04 -20.28 32.61
N ASP A 342 13.31 -19.25 32.21
CA ASP A 342 13.83 -17.94 31.81
C ASP A 342 13.20 -16.76 32.57
N GLY A 343 12.73 -17.02 33.80
CA GLY A 343 12.07 -15.99 34.61
C GLY A 343 10.71 -15.52 34.02
N PHE A 344 9.98 -16.42 33.33
CA PHE A 344 8.71 -16.14 32.64
C PHE A 344 8.79 -15.19 31.44
N GLN A 345 9.97 -14.77 31.00
CA GLN A 345 10.12 -13.82 29.89
C GLN A 345 9.42 -14.28 28.61
N SER A 346 9.72 -15.51 28.15
CA SER A 346 9.08 -16.08 26.94
C SER A 346 7.59 -16.25 27.08
N HIS A 347 7.10 -16.59 28.28
CA HIS A 347 5.68 -16.67 28.56
C HIS A 347 5.01 -15.30 28.43
N LEU A 348 5.58 -14.26 29.03
CA LEU A 348 5.06 -12.89 28.98
C LEU A 348 5.11 -12.31 27.57
N LYS A 349 6.19 -12.53 26.82
CA LYS A 349 6.31 -12.12 25.41
C LYS A 349 5.25 -12.83 24.55
N SER A 350 5.06 -14.12 24.73
CA SER A 350 4.01 -14.87 24.05
C SER A 350 2.61 -14.34 24.40
N LYS A 351 2.33 -14.07 25.70
CA LYS A 351 1.07 -13.46 26.14
C LYS A 351 0.84 -12.09 25.51
N LYS A 352 1.90 -11.25 25.42
CA LYS A 352 1.83 -9.95 24.73
C LYS A 352 1.39 -10.11 23.26
N SER A 353 1.97 -11.07 22.53
CA SER A 353 1.61 -11.33 21.13
C SER A 353 0.19 -11.91 21.00
N ILE A 354 -0.31 -12.69 21.98
CA ILE A 354 -1.71 -13.13 22.01
C ILE A 354 -2.66 -11.94 22.21
N ILE A 355 -2.34 -11.03 23.12
CA ILE A 355 -3.14 -9.81 23.34
C ILE A 355 -3.14 -8.95 22.06
N GLU A 356 -2.00 -8.87 21.36
CA GLU A 356 -1.91 -8.18 20.07
C GLU A 356 -2.84 -8.83 19.01
N SER A 357 -2.89 -10.16 18.93
CA SER A 357 -3.82 -10.85 18.02
C SER A 357 -5.29 -10.62 18.40
N GLN A 358 -5.60 -10.55 19.70
CA GLN A 358 -6.95 -10.21 20.17
C GLN A 358 -7.34 -8.78 19.77
N LYS A 359 -6.42 -7.81 19.85
CA LYS A 359 -6.67 -6.44 19.35
C LYS A 359 -6.99 -6.44 17.86
N TYR A 360 -6.27 -7.21 17.05
CA TYR A 360 -6.59 -7.31 15.62
C TYR A 360 -7.97 -7.92 15.39
N ARG A 361 -8.39 -8.87 16.22
CA ARG A 361 -9.75 -9.45 16.13
C ARG A 361 -10.85 -8.42 16.41
N GLU A 362 -10.70 -7.64 17.47
CA GLU A 362 -11.63 -6.53 17.75
C GLU A 362 -11.65 -5.51 16.59
N GLN A 363 -10.48 -5.17 16.04
CA GLN A 363 -10.39 -4.28 14.87
C GLN A 363 -11.04 -4.87 13.62
N ILE A 364 -11.00 -6.19 13.43
CA ILE A 364 -11.67 -6.86 12.31
C ILE A 364 -13.20 -6.74 12.49
N GLU A 365 -13.71 -7.03 13.68
CA GLU A 365 -15.14 -6.93 13.99
C GLU A 365 -15.64 -5.49 13.78
N GLU A 366 -14.94 -4.50 14.33
CA GLU A 366 -15.24 -3.07 14.11
C GLU A 366 -15.22 -2.68 12.62
N ALA A 367 -14.19 -3.12 11.88
CA ALA A 367 -14.06 -2.83 10.45
C ALA A 367 -15.18 -3.50 9.63
N GLU A 368 -15.59 -4.71 9.96
CA GLU A 368 -16.73 -5.40 9.31
C GLU A 368 -18.04 -4.66 9.53
N GLU A 369 -18.31 -4.19 10.76
CA GLU A 369 -19.48 -3.38 11.07
C GLU A 369 -19.48 -2.05 10.32
N MET A 370 -18.34 -1.33 10.31
CA MET A 370 -18.20 -0.07 9.60
C MET A 370 -18.35 -0.24 8.08
N ILE A 371 -17.81 -1.32 7.51
CA ILE A 371 -17.95 -1.62 6.08
C ILE A 371 -19.41 -1.96 5.75
N ALA A 372 -20.09 -2.77 6.57
CA ALA A 372 -21.50 -3.07 6.37
C ALA A 372 -22.36 -1.79 6.37
N LEU A 373 -22.12 -0.88 7.32
CA LEU A 373 -22.77 0.42 7.36
C LEU A 373 -22.44 1.26 6.12
N SER A 374 -21.17 1.32 5.70
CA SER A 374 -20.75 2.08 4.53
C SER A 374 -21.39 1.59 3.22
N ILE A 375 -21.61 0.29 3.09
CA ILE A 375 -22.31 -0.30 1.94
C ILE A 375 -23.77 0.17 1.90
N ILE A 376 -24.46 0.14 3.05
CA ILE A 376 -25.86 0.59 3.16
C ILE A 376 -25.94 2.08 2.84
N GLU A 377 -25.09 2.90 3.43
CA GLU A 377 -25.04 4.35 3.19
C GLU A 377 -24.76 4.67 1.71
N ALA A 378 -23.76 4.02 1.10
CA ALA A 378 -23.43 4.20 -0.30
C ALA A 378 -24.58 3.76 -1.23
N GLN A 379 -25.28 2.68 -0.90
CA GLN A 379 -26.44 2.21 -1.65
C GLN A 379 -27.58 3.24 -1.61
N LEU A 380 -27.93 3.71 -0.41
CA LEU A 380 -28.99 4.71 -0.23
C LEU A 380 -28.64 6.04 -0.92
N THR A 381 -27.36 6.45 -0.84
CA THR A 381 -26.85 7.65 -1.51
C THR A 381 -26.98 7.53 -3.03
N TYR A 382 -26.62 6.36 -3.58
CA TYR A 382 -26.78 6.09 -5.01
C TYR A 382 -28.24 6.14 -5.45
N GLU A 383 -29.14 5.46 -4.73
CA GLU A 383 -30.60 5.47 -5.03
C GLU A 383 -31.19 6.89 -4.95
N SER A 384 -30.80 7.64 -3.91
CA SER A 384 -31.19 9.05 -3.76
C SER A 384 -30.69 9.91 -4.92
N SER A 385 -29.43 9.70 -5.37
CA SER A 385 -28.86 10.45 -6.49
C SER A 385 -29.63 10.23 -7.80
N LEU A 386 -30.09 9.01 -8.05
CA LEU A 386 -30.92 8.67 -9.21
C LEU A 386 -32.27 9.42 -9.18
N GLN A 387 -32.92 9.47 -8.02
CA GLN A 387 -34.20 10.19 -7.87
C GLN A 387 -33.99 11.69 -7.98
N ASN A 388 -32.93 12.23 -7.38
CA ASN A 388 -32.61 13.66 -7.48
C ASN A 388 -32.40 14.10 -8.93
N THR A 389 -31.69 13.32 -9.76
CA THR A 389 -31.52 13.64 -11.19
C THR A 389 -32.86 13.74 -11.93
N LYS A 390 -33.80 12.85 -11.63
CA LYS A 390 -35.16 12.91 -12.23
C LYS A 390 -35.92 14.14 -11.78
N ILE A 391 -35.77 14.56 -10.52
CA ILE A 391 -36.42 15.77 -9.98
C ILE A 391 -35.85 17.01 -10.67
N VAL A 392 -34.54 17.12 -10.74
CA VAL A 392 -33.85 18.26 -11.35
C VAL A 392 -34.16 18.36 -12.85
N GLN A 393 -34.34 17.23 -13.56
CA GLN A 393 -34.78 17.26 -14.96
C GLN A 393 -36.16 17.92 -15.11
N LYS A 394 -37.08 17.64 -14.20
CA LYS A 394 -38.40 18.30 -14.18
C LYS A 394 -38.31 19.79 -13.81
N GLU A 395 -37.38 20.17 -12.91
CA GLU A 395 -37.10 21.58 -12.60
C GLU A 395 -36.69 22.35 -13.86
N ILE A 396 -35.82 21.74 -14.71
CA ILE A 396 -35.41 22.35 -15.98
C ILE A 396 -36.61 22.54 -16.92
N ASP A 397 -37.44 21.52 -17.07
CA ASP A 397 -38.62 21.58 -17.95
C ASP A 397 -39.55 22.74 -17.53
N LEU A 398 -39.76 22.89 -16.21
CA LEU A 398 -40.57 23.99 -15.65
C LEU A 398 -39.89 25.35 -15.82
N ALA A 399 -38.61 25.47 -15.48
CA ALA A 399 -37.84 26.72 -15.60
C ALA A 399 -37.77 27.18 -17.08
N SER A 400 -37.56 26.24 -18.01
CA SER A 400 -37.55 26.52 -19.44
C SER A 400 -38.93 27.00 -19.96
N ALA A 401 -39.99 26.33 -19.53
CA ALA A 401 -41.36 26.77 -19.88
C ALA A 401 -41.64 28.17 -19.32
N THR A 402 -41.26 28.47 -18.08
CA THR A 402 -41.42 29.77 -17.43
C THR A 402 -40.64 30.86 -18.18
N TYR A 403 -39.35 30.61 -18.45
CA TYR A 403 -38.51 31.55 -19.22
C TYR A 403 -39.17 31.86 -20.60
N ASN A 404 -39.54 30.84 -21.34
CA ASN A 404 -40.14 31.00 -22.66
C ASN A 404 -41.48 31.79 -22.62
N MET A 405 -42.26 31.63 -21.55
CA MET A 405 -43.52 32.37 -21.36
C MET A 405 -43.22 33.84 -21.03
N VAL A 406 -42.33 34.10 -20.07
CA VAL A 406 -41.96 35.47 -19.65
C VAL A 406 -41.26 36.22 -20.78
N ASP A 407 -40.39 35.57 -21.56
CA ASP A 407 -39.76 36.15 -22.74
C ASP A 407 -40.78 36.60 -23.79
N LYS A 408 -41.78 35.76 -24.09
CA LYS A 408 -42.88 36.13 -24.98
C LYS A 408 -43.73 37.29 -24.43
N GLN A 409 -44.01 37.30 -23.12
CA GLN A 409 -44.73 38.41 -22.48
C GLN A 409 -43.92 39.71 -22.55
N PHE A 410 -42.61 39.66 -22.32
CA PHE A 410 -41.72 40.82 -22.46
C PHE A 410 -41.72 41.37 -23.89
N LYS A 411 -41.59 40.52 -24.90
CA LYS A 411 -41.64 40.90 -26.31
C LYS A 411 -42.98 41.55 -26.72
N ASN A 412 -44.03 41.26 -25.95
CA ASN A 412 -45.39 41.89 -26.13
C ASN A 412 -45.66 43.01 -25.12
N ASN A 413 -44.67 43.54 -24.39
CA ASN A 413 -44.77 44.58 -23.37
C ASN A 413 -45.72 44.23 -22.18
N LEU A 414 -45.85 42.92 -21.86
CA LEU A 414 -46.65 42.40 -20.74
C LEU A 414 -45.83 41.98 -19.52
N ALA A 415 -44.53 41.98 -19.65
CA ALA A 415 -43.58 41.68 -18.56
C ALA A 415 -42.41 42.67 -18.58
N SER A 416 -41.72 42.81 -17.45
CA SER A 416 -40.54 43.65 -17.33
C SER A 416 -39.26 42.88 -17.68
N ILE A 417 -38.18 43.61 -17.97
CA ILE A 417 -36.84 42.98 -18.14
C ILE A 417 -36.36 42.25 -16.86
N ASN A 418 -36.79 42.68 -15.68
CA ASN A 418 -36.47 41.98 -14.42
C ASN A 418 -37.07 40.58 -14.41
N ASP A 419 -38.36 40.46 -14.82
CA ASP A 419 -39.02 39.16 -14.86
C ASP A 419 -38.29 38.19 -15.80
N VAL A 420 -37.78 38.70 -16.94
CA VAL A 420 -36.98 37.91 -17.89
C VAL A 420 -35.63 37.48 -17.27
N LEU A 421 -34.91 38.42 -16.63
CA LEU A 421 -33.61 38.12 -16.00
C LEU A 421 -33.75 37.16 -14.82
N ASP A 422 -34.82 37.30 -14.03
CA ASP A 422 -35.13 36.38 -12.94
C ASP A 422 -35.41 34.95 -13.45
N ALA A 423 -36.31 34.86 -14.47
CA ALA A 423 -36.59 33.56 -15.11
C ALA A 423 -35.38 32.93 -15.79
N LEU A 424 -34.49 33.74 -16.41
CA LEU A 424 -33.23 33.26 -16.99
C LEU A 424 -32.28 32.77 -15.91
N THR A 425 -32.18 33.46 -14.79
CA THR A 425 -31.34 33.06 -13.64
C THR A 425 -31.82 31.74 -13.05
N ASP A 426 -33.11 31.53 -12.95
CA ASP A 426 -33.69 30.27 -12.45
C ASP A 426 -33.47 29.12 -13.44
N LEU A 427 -33.58 29.35 -14.73
CA LEU A 427 -33.23 28.38 -15.77
C LEU A 427 -31.72 28.00 -15.72
N GLU A 428 -30.85 29.00 -15.59
CA GLU A 428 -29.40 28.79 -15.44
C GLU A 428 -29.10 27.94 -14.21
N LYS A 429 -29.68 28.28 -13.04
CA LYS A 429 -29.50 27.49 -11.80
C LYS A 429 -30.00 26.05 -11.97
N ALA A 430 -31.12 25.82 -12.63
CA ALA A 430 -31.62 24.48 -12.89
C ALA A 430 -30.70 23.67 -13.77
N HIS A 431 -30.10 24.28 -14.81
CA HIS A 431 -29.11 23.63 -15.64
C HIS A 431 -27.82 23.29 -14.87
N PHE A 432 -27.31 24.15 -13.97
CA PHE A 432 -26.18 23.84 -13.11
C PHE A 432 -26.49 22.68 -12.17
N LYS A 433 -27.66 22.72 -11.50
CA LYS A 433 -28.11 21.61 -10.64
C LYS A 433 -28.12 20.27 -11.38
N LEU A 434 -28.49 20.25 -12.67
CA LEU A 434 -28.45 19.01 -13.47
C LEU A 434 -27.05 18.50 -13.61
N GLN A 435 -26.07 19.36 -13.92
CA GLN A 435 -24.67 18.94 -14.04
C GLN A 435 -24.14 18.43 -12.70
N GLU A 436 -24.47 19.12 -11.61
CA GLU A 436 -24.12 18.68 -10.25
C GLU A 436 -24.77 17.33 -9.90
N SER A 437 -26.01 17.10 -10.34
CA SER A 437 -26.71 15.82 -10.11
C SER A 437 -26.03 14.65 -10.84
N PHE A 438 -25.57 14.85 -12.06
CA PHE A 438 -24.78 13.83 -12.79
C PHE A 438 -23.43 13.57 -12.13
N PHE A 439 -22.73 14.60 -11.67
CA PHE A 439 -21.51 14.45 -10.90
C PHE A 439 -21.76 13.66 -9.60
N GLY A 440 -22.82 14.03 -8.85
CA GLY A 440 -23.23 13.34 -7.63
C GLY A 440 -23.55 11.86 -7.86
N GLN A 441 -24.24 11.54 -8.96
CA GLN A 441 -24.53 10.17 -9.35
C GLN A 441 -23.26 9.36 -9.67
N ARG A 442 -22.33 9.91 -10.45
CA ARG A 442 -21.07 9.27 -10.77
C ARG A 442 -20.23 9.00 -9.53
N ARG A 443 -20.16 9.97 -8.63
CA ARG A 443 -19.47 9.85 -7.35
C ARG A 443 -20.10 8.78 -6.45
N SER A 444 -21.43 8.74 -6.35
CA SER A 444 -22.14 7.74 -5.54
C SER A 444 -21.91 6.32 -6.04
N ILE A 445 -21.82 6.11 -7.37
CA ILE A 445 -21.46 4.82 -7.95
C ILE A 445 -20.02 4.42 -7.58
N ALA A 446 -19.05 5.32 -7.75
CA ALA A 446 -17.66 5.04 -7.41
C ALA A 446 -17.50 4.68 -5.92
N ASN A 447 -18.17 5.42 -5.04
CA ASN A 447 -18.19 5.13 -3.60
C ASN A 447 -18.86 3.78 -3.28
N LEU A 448 -19.95 3.42 -3.96
CA LEU A 448 -20.62 2.13 -3.79
C LEU A 448 -19.72 0.97 -4.21
N LEU A 449 -19.03 1.08 -5.34
CA LEU A 449 -18.09 0.07 -5.81
C LEU A 449 -16.90 -0.09 -4.84
N HIS A 450 -16.40 1.02 -4.31
CA HIS A 450 -15.37 1.00 -3.28
C HIS A 450 -15.86 0.36 -1.98
N ALA A 451 -17.04 0.72 -1.48
CA ALA A 451 -17.61 0.14 -0.27
C ALA A 451 -17.81 -1.39 -0.41
N LYS A 452 -18.21 -1.86 -1.59
CA LYS A 452 -18.36 -3.28 -1.92
C LYS A 452 -17.04 -4.01 -2.18
N GLY A 453 -15.89 -3.33 -2.21
CA GLY A 453 -14.57 -3.92 -2.47
C GLY A 453 -14.31 -4.32 -3.93
N ILE A 454 -15.10 -3.81 -4.86
CA ILE A 454 -15.05 -4.16 -6.30
C ILE A 454 -14.61 -3.00 -7.20
N LEU A 455 -14.06 -1.94 -6.62
CA LEU A 455 -13.62 -0.77 -7.39
C LEU A 455 -12.53 -1.15 -8.41
N THR A 456 -11.60 -2.03 -8.04
CA THR A 456 -10.53 -2.53 -8.92
C THR A 456 -11.08 -3.14 -10.20
N ALA A 457 -12.18 -3.90 -10.14
CA ALA A 457 -12.82 -4.48 -11.32
C ALA A 457 -13.48 -3.42 -12.24
N PHE A 458 -13.68 -2.22 -11.75
CA PHE A 458 -14.28 -1.12 -12.48
C PHE A 458 -13.25 -0.36 -13.35
N TYR A 459 -11.99 -0.30 -12.91
CA TYR A 459 -10.95 0.43 -13.64
C TYR A 459 -9.90 -0.48 -14.34
N ASN A 460 -9.85 -1.77 -14.04
CA ASN A 460 -9.10 -2.78 -14.79
C ASN A 460 -9.93 -3.29 -15.98
#